data_90b23c76b75c4df2bfebd8556217bec0
#
_entry.id   90b23c76b75c4df2bfebd8556217bec0
#
_cell.length_a   1.000
_cell.length_b   1.000
_cell.length_c   1.000
_cell.angle_alpha   90.00
_cell.angle_beta   90.00
_cell.angle_gamma   90.00
#
_symmetry.space_group_name_H-M   'P 1'
#
loop_
_entity.id
_entity.type
_entity.pdbx_description
1 polymer ?
#
loop_
_entity_poly.entity_id
_entity_poly.type
_entity_poly.pdbx_seq_one_letter_code
_entity_poly.pdbx_strand_id
1 'polypeptide(L)'
;NYTITDGLQNGDEIVTNGTFTVDAAAQLQGKKSMMNQGKQEVPEVPLSKMKMKFSESFQKDFKKVLQSYLQMKDAFVVSDSKQVSAFAKATSKYLKGAAIRSLGQMEQSHIEKSIEMLDAIAQNEDLENQRDYFVVLNENMVVIAMNVEGASPIYVQKCPMANNNKGAVWLSIEKDIKNPYYGDAMLTCGSVIEEIK
;
A
#
# COMPACT_ATOMS: atom_id res chain seq x y z
N ASN A 1 28.30 11.52 -29.61
CA ASN A 1 28.23 10.26 -30.37
C ASN A 1 28.09 9.14 -29.36
N TYR A 2 27.07 8.30 -29.53
CA TYR A 2 26.87 7.07 -28.72
C TYR A 2 27.23 5.88 -29.59
N THR A 3 27.90 4.91 -29.00
CA THR A 3 28.20 3.64 -29.66
C THR A 3 27.15 2.64 -29.19
N ILE A 4 26.40 2.06 -30.13
CA ILE A 4 25.41 1.01 -29.84
C ILE A 4 26.15 -0.32 -29.94
N THR A 5 26.14 -1.07 -28.84
CA THR A 5 26.89 -2.34 -28.72
C THR A 5 26.01 -3.56 -28.96
N ASP A 6 24.69 -3.42 -28.89
CA ASP A 6 23.72 -4.51 -29.10
C ASP A 6 22.32 -3.96 -29.38
N GLY A 7 21.42 -4.78 -29.98
CA GLY A 7 20.00 -4.48 -30.18
C GLY A 7 19.64 -3.90 -31.57
N LEU A 8 20.58 -3.77 -32.51
CA LEU A 8 20.29 -3.34 -33.88
C LEU A 8 20.85 -4.34 -34.91
N GLN A 9 20.13 -4.53 -36.00
CA GLN A 9 20.54 -5.35 -37.14
C GLN A 9 20.70 -4.48 -38.38
N ASN A 10 21.48 -4.96 -39.36
CA ASN A 10 21.70 -4.22 -40.58
C ASN A 10 20.39 -4.12 -41.40
N GLY A 11 19.90 -2.90 -41.60
CA GLY A 11 18.62 -2.61 -42.27
C GLY A 11 17.54 -2.09 -41.31
N ASP A 12 17.79 -2.00 -40.01
CA ASP A 12 16.85 -1.39 -39.07
C ASP A 12 16.75 0.13 -39.26
N GLU A 13 15.53 0.63 -39.35
CA GLU A 13 15.24 2.08 -39.37
C GLU A 13 15.11 2.60 -37.93
N ILE A 14 15.92 3.62 -37.59
CA ILE A 14 15.90 4.24 -36.27
C ILE A 14 15.30 5.63 -36.31
N VAL A 15 14.47 5.99 -35.33
CA VAL A 15 13.91 7.32 -35.18
C VAL A 15 14.92 8.22 -34.47
N THR A 16 15.43 9.22 -35.15
CA THR A 16 16.43 10.17 -34.63
C THR A 16 15.81 11.42 -34.02
N ASN A 17 14.58 11.78 -34.43
CA ASN A 17 13.84 12.96 -33.93
C ASN A 17 12.37 12.59 -33.70
N GLY A 18 11.74 13.19 -32.67
CA GLY A 18 10.31 12.96 -32.37
C GLY A 18 9.99 11.60 -31.72
N THR A 19 10.93 11.00 -31.04
CA THR A 19 10.77 9.70 -30.34
C THR A 19 9.55 9.69 -29.42
N PHE A 20 9.26 10.80 -28.73
CA PHE A 20 8.09 10.92 -27.87
C PHE A 20 6.76 10.82 -28.65
N THR A 21 6.70 11.43 -29.85
CA THR A 21 5.48 11.36 -30.68
C THR A 21 5.27 9.95 -31.22
N VAL A 22 6.33 9.24 -31.59
CA VAL A 22 6.27 7.85 -32.07
C VAL A 22 5.86 6.92 -30.96
N ASP A 23 6.38 7.10 -29.74
CA ASP A 23 6.01 6.30 -28.58
C ASP A 23 4.54 6.52 -28.20
N ALA A 24 4.05 7.78 -28.20
CA ALA A 24 2.65 8.10 -27.97
C ALA A 24 1.72 7.47 -29.02
N ALA A 25 2.11 7.49 -30.31
CA ALA A 25 1.33 6.87 -31.37
C ALA A 25 1.31 5.33 -31.26
N ALA A 26 2.41 4.72 -30.83
CA ALA A 26 2.50 3.29 -30.58
C ALA A 26 1.61 2.86 -29.40
N GLN A 27 1.55 3.66 -28.34
CA GLN A 27 0.68 3.43 -27.18
C GLN A 27 -0.81 3.48 -27.57
N LEU A 28 -1.21 4.46 -28.40
CA LEU A 28 -2.58 4.58 -28.89
C LEU A 28 -3.00 3.39 -29.78
N GLN A 29 -2.05 2.72 -30.43
CA GLN A 29 -2.26 1.49 -31.19
C GLN A 29 -2.16 0.22 -30.35
N GLY A 30 -2.05 0.33 -29.02
CA GLY A 30 -1.94 -0.82 -28.09
C GLY A 30 -0.59 -1.54 -28.15
N LYS A 31 0.44 -0.96 -28.79
CA LYS A 31 1.80 -1.50 -28.79
C LYS A 31 2.52 -1.11 -27.49
N LYS A 32 3.39 -2.00 -27.01
CA LYS A 32 4.17 -1.73 -25.79
C LYS A 32 5.13 -0.57 -26.00
N SER A 33 5.08 0.44 -25.14
CA SER A 33 6.02 1.55 -25.10
C SER A 33 7.41 1.09 -24.66
N MET A 34 8.46 1.71 -25.23
CA MET A 34 9.85 1.50 -24.78
C MET A 34 10.09 1.96 -23.33
N MET A 35 9.26 2.91 -22.83
CA MET A 35 9.28 3.35 -21.43
C MET A 35 8.57 2.35 -20.49
N ASN A 36 7.81 1.43 -21.06
CA ASN A 36 7.09 0.38 -20.35
C ASN A 36 7.74 -0.98 -20.66
N GLN A 37 9.05 -1.05 -20.53
CA GLN A 37 9.78 -2.33 -20.55
C GLN A 37 9.18 -3.19 -19.44
N GLY A 38 8.42 -4.19 -19.90
CA GLY A 38 7.79 -5.23 -19.14
C GLY A 38 7.79 -5.00 -17.63
N LYS A 39 6.69 -4.52 -17.06
CA LYS A 39 6.35 -5.01 -15.75
C LYS A 39 6.54 -6.54 -15.86
N GLN A 40 7.63 -7.06 -15.29
CA GLN A 40 7.51 -8.36 -14.71
C GLN A 40 6.26 -8.21 -13.84
N GLU A 41 5.18 -8.83 -14.27
CA GLU A 41 4.11 -9.16 -13.37
C GLU A 41 4.82 -9.98 -12.29
N VAL A 42 5.28 -9.31 -11.25
CA VAL A 42 5.47 -9.98 -9.97
C VAL A 42 4.10 -10.60 -9.78
N PRO A 43 3.97 -11.94 -9.79
CA PRO A 43 2.68 -12.55 -9.62
C PRO A 43 2.11 -11.90 -8.36
N GLU A 44 1.04 -11.11 -8.52
CA GLU A 44 0.25 -10.64 -7.39
C GLU A 44 -0.22 -11.94 -6.75
N VAL A 45 0.53 -12.42 -5.77
CA VAL A 45 0.04 -13.49 -4.89
C VAL A 45 -1.19 -12.86 -4.27
N PRO A 46 -2.40 -13.35 -4.59
CA PRO A 46 -3.60 -12.74 -4.04
C PRO A 46 -3.41 -12.69 -2.53
N LEU A 47 -3.58 -11.51 -1.93
CA LEU A 47 -3.45 -11.28 -0.47
C LEU A 47 -4.16 -12.37 0.35
N SER A 48 -5.26 -12.93 -0.20
CA SER A 48 -6.04 -14.04 0.36
C SER A 48 -5.32 -15.40 0.42
N LYS A 49 -4.17 -15.58 -0.22
CA LYS A 49 -3.44 -16.87 -0.24
C LYS A 49 -2.37 -17.01 0.84
N MET A 50 -1.99 -15.94 1.53
CA MET A 50 -1.05 -16.00 2.63
C MET A 50 -1.77 -16.43 3.91
N LYS A 51 -1.67 -17.71 4.27
CA LYS A 51 -2.20 -18.22 5.55
C LYS A 51 -1.16 -18.04 6.64
N MET A 52 -1.42 -17.11 7.53
CA MET A 52 -0.65 -16.86 8.75
C MET A 52 -1.38 -17.41 9.96
N LYS A 53 -0.65 -17.75 10.99
CA LYS A 53 -1.24 -18.21 12.26
C LYS A 53 -0.82 -17.26 13.38
N PHE A 54 -1.79 -16.57 13.91
CA PHE A 54 -1.60 -15.69 15.06
C PHE A 54 -2.14 -16.34 16.33
N SER A 55 -1.39 -16.23 17.43
CA SER A 55 -1.84 -16.71 18.75
C SER A 55 -3.06 -15.90 19.21
N GLU A 56 -3.89 -16.52 20.06
CA GLU A 56 -5.06 -15.82 20.65
C GLU A 56 -4.65 -14.55 21.40
N SER A 57 -3.47 -14.56 22.05
CA SER A 57 -2.92 -13.39 22.74
C SER A 57 -2.66 -12.26 21.75
N PHE A 58 -1.98 -12.55 20.62
CA PHE A 58 -1.74 -11.54 19.57
C PHE A 58 -3.05 -11.00 19.02
N GLN A 59 -4.02 -11.87 18.71
CA GLN A 59 -5.33 -11.46 18.17
C GLN A 59 -6.06 -10.49 19.12
N LYS A 60 -5.96 -10.72 20.43
CA LYS A 60 -6.52 -9.84 21.47
C LYS A 60 -5.85 -8.46 21.47
N ASP A 61 -4.52 -8.45 21.38
CA ASP A 61 -3.74 -7.20 21.34
C ASP A 61 -3.94 -6.45 20.03
N PHE A 62 -4.09 -7.16 18.91
CA PHE A 62 -4.30 -6.58 17.60
C PHE A 62 -5.58 -5.75 17.50
N LYS A 63 -6.60 -6.02 18.30
CA LYS A 63 -7.80 -5.18 18.37
C LYS A 63 -7.48 -3.74 18.77
N LYS A 64 -6.54 -3.54 19.69
CA LYS A 64 -6.08 -2.19 20.09
C LYS A 64 -5.24 -1.54 18.99
N VAL A 65 -4.41 -2.34 18.32
CA VAL A 65 -3.63 -1.88 17.15
C VAL A 65 -4.58 -1.38 16.08
N LEU A 66 -5.59 -2.17 15.73
CA LEU A 66 -6.58 -1.83 14.71
C LEU A 66 -7.37 -0.57 15.07
N GLN A 67 -7.81 -0.43 16.32
CA GLN A 67 -8.53 0.77 16.77
C GLN A 67 -7.69 2.04 16.58
N SER A 68 -6.41 2.01 16.98
CA SER A 68 -5.51 3.16 16.81
C SER A 68 -5.17 3.42 15.34
N TYR A 69 -5.01 2.35 14.54
CA TYR A 69 -4.84 2.45 13.10
C TYR A 69 -6.03 3.14 12.41
N LEU A 70 -7.26 2.79 12.78
CA LEU A 70 -8.46 3.42 12.22
C LEU A 70 -8.52 4.92 12.53
N GLN A 71 -8.14 5.31 13.74
CA GLN A 71 -8.03 6.74 14.09
C GLN A 71 -6.97 7.45 13.25
N MET A 72 -5.83 6.79 12.99
CA MET A 72 -4.80 7.32 12.08
C MET A 72 -5.34 7.45 10.65
N LYS A 73 -6.06 6.44 10.14
CA LYS A 73 -6.72 6.48 8.83
C LYS A 73 -7.70 7.66 8.74
N ASP A 74 -8.49 7.91 9.78
CA ASP A 74 -9.43 9.03 9.82
C ASP A 74 -8.69 10.39 9.87
N ALA A 75 -7.57 10.48 10.56
CA ALA A 75 -6.71 11.66 10.55
C ALA A 75 -6.12 11.94 9.13
N PHE A 76 -5.77 10.92 8.37
CA PHE A 76 -5.38 11.05 6.95
C PHE A 76 -6.52 11.58 6.09
N VAL A 77 -7.76 11.12 6.32
CA VAL A 77 -8.94 11.57 5.58
C VAL A 77 -9.14 13.08 5.76
N VAL A 78 -8.98 13.60 6.98
CA VAL A 78 -9.11 15.05 7.26
C VAL A 78 -7.79 15.82 7.08
N SER A 79 -6.75 15.15 6.57
CA SER A 79 -5.44 15.75 6.27
C SER A 79 -4.74 16.41 7.47
N ASP A 80 -4.92 15.86 8.68
CA ASP A 80 -4.28 16.35 9.92
C ASP A 80 -2.99 15.57 10.21
N SER A 81 -1.85 16.08 9.71
CA SER A 81 -0.54 15.43 9.85
C SER A 81 -0.11 15.23 11.31
N LYS A 82 -0.50 16.13 12.21
CA LYS A 82 -0.16 16.04 13.64
C LYS A 82 -0.90 14.89 14.32
N GLN A 83 -2.21 14.76 14.05
CA GLN A 83 -2.98 13.62 14.54
C GLN A 83 -2.50 12.30 13.91
N VAL A 84 -2.16 12.31 12.62
CA VAL A 84 -1.55 11.15 11.94
C VAL A 84 -0.29 10.70 12.70
N SER A 85 0.65 11.60 12.99
CA SER A 85 1.87 11.28 13.75
C SER A 85 1.56 10.74 15.15
N ALA A 86 0.59 11.33 15.85
CA ALA A 86 0.21 10.90 17.20
C ALA A 86 -0.38 9.47 17.20
N PHE A 87 -1.30 9.18 16.29
CA PHE A 87 -1.90 7.84 16.17
C PHE A 87 -0.94 6.82 15.60
N ALA A 88 -0.03 7.18 14.69
CA ALA A 88 1.04 6.31 14.22
C ALA A 88 1.94 5.85 15.37
N LYS A 89 2.35 6.79 16.24
CA LYS A 89 3.14 6.50 17.44
C LYS A 89 2.40 5.57 18.41
N ALA A 90 1.09 5.81 18.62
CA ALA A 90 0.27 4.96 19.47
C ALA A 90 0.13 3.54 18.88
N THR A 91 -0.14 3.43 17.57
CA THR A 91 -0.29 2.16 16.86
C THR A 91 1.02 1.35 16.90
N SER A 92 2.17 2.01 16.65
CA SER A 92 3.49 1.38 16.78
C SER A 92 3.73 0.84 18.19
N LYS A 93 3.39 1.63 19.22
CA LYS A 93 3.53 1.20 20.63
C LYS A 93 2.68 -0.04 20.93
N TYR A 94 1.42 -0.07 20.48
CA TYR A 94 0.56 -1.24 20.69
C TYR A 94 1.09 -2.46 19.95
N LEU A 95 1.54 -2.29 18.70
CA LEU A 95 2.07 -3.38 17.90
C LEU A 95 3.38 -3.95 18.48
N LYS A 96 4.30 -3.09 18.96
CA LYS A 96 5.52 -3.50 19.70
C LYS A 96 5.23 -4.22 21.01
N GLY A 97 4.12 -3.89 21.67
CA GLY A 97 3.68 -4.52 22.91
C GLY A 97 2.92 -5.82 22.71
N ALA A 98 2.52 -6.16 21.50
CA ALA A 98 1.80 -7.39 21.21
C ALA A 98 2.73 -8.61 21.33
N ALA A 99 2.13 -9.81 21.49
CA ALA A 99 2.86 -11.08 21.70
C ALA A 99 3.56 -11.57 20.41
N ILE A 100 4.58 -10.83 19.95
CA ILE A 100 5.28 -11.07 18.67
C ILE A 100 6.24 -12.27 18.77
N ARG A 101 6.83 -12.51 19.93
CA ARG A 101 7.92 -13.51 20.10
C ARG A 101 7.52 -14.96 19.82
N SER A 102 6.23 -15.26 19.83
CA SER A 102 5.69 -16.60 19.57
C SER A 102 5.25 -16.81 18.13
N LEU A 103 5.49 -15.84 17.25
CA LEU A 103 5.05 -15.86 15.86
C LEU A 103 6.12 -16.47 14.95
N GLY A 104 5.69 -17.01 13.80
CA GLY A 104 6.59 -17.48 12.76
C GLY A 104 7.36 -16.34 12.08
N GLN A 105 8.40 -16.67 11.32
CA GLN A 105 9.27 -15.69 10.66
C GLN A 105 8.51 -14.80 9.67
N MET A 106 7.52 -15.35 8.97
CA MET A 106 6.70 -14.61 8.00
C MET A 106 5.83 -13.57 8.71
N GLU A 107 5.14 -13.96 9.77
CA GLU A 107 4.32 -13.08 10.59
C GLU A 107 5.15 -11.96 11.21
N GLN A 108 6.33 -12.30 11.75
CA GLN A 108 7.25 -11.32 12.31
C GLN A 108 7.69 -10.29 11.26
N SER A 109 8.03 -10.72 10.05
CA SER A 109 8.46 -9.83 8.96
C SER A 109 7.41 -8.76 8.63
N HIS A 110 6.12 -9.15 8.51
CA HIS A 110 5.05 -8.19 8.24
C HIS A 110 4.83 -7.21 9.41
N ILE A 111 4.97 -7.70 10.65
CA ILE A 111 4.82 -6.88 11.84
C ILE A 111 5.98 -5.89 11.96
N GLU A 112 7.23 -6.35 11.77
CA GLU A 112 8.42 -5.50 11.82
C GLU A 112 8.37 -4.41 10.75
N LYS A 113 7.94 -4.77 9.52
CA LYS A 113 7.75 -3.78 8.46
C LYS A 113 6.64 -2.79 8.77
N SER A 114 5.55 -3.23 9.38
CA SER A 114 4.48 -2.35 9.84
C SER A 114 4.98 -1.38 10.92
N ILE A 115 5.78 -1.85 11.88
CA ILE A 115 6.39 -1.01 12.93
C ILE A 115 7.33 0.03 12.32
N GLU A 116 8.19 -0.38 11.38
CA GLU A 116 9.10 0.51 10.66
C GLU A 116 8.34 1.66 9.98
N MET A 117 7.27 1.33 9.25
CA MET A 117 6.46 2.33 8.56
C MET A 117 5.70 3.24 9.52
N LEU A 118 5.16 2.69 10.61
CA LEU A 118 4.50 3.48 11.66
C LEU A 118 5.46 4.45 12.34
N ASP A 119 6.68 4.02 12.62
CA ASP A 119 7.73 4.89 13.21
C ASP A 119 8.15 5.99 12.21
N ALA A 120 8.24 5.68 10.90
CA ALA A 120 8.52 6.66 9.86
C ALA A 120 7.40 7.71 9.73
N ILE A 121 6.13 7.28 9.74
CA ILE A 121 4.96 8.18 9.75
C ILE A 121 4.99 9.08 11.00
N ALA A 122 5.27 8.51 12.18
CA ALA A 122 5.27 9.24 13.44
C ALA A 122 6.36 10.32 13.53
N GLN A 123 7.47 10.15 12.82
CA GLN A 123 8.61 11.07 12.80
C GLN A 123 8.52 12.12 11.70
N ASN A 124 7.59 11.98 10.76
CA ASN A 124 7.44 12.89 9.63
C ASN A 124 6.29 13.87 9.89
N GLU A 125 6.49 15.15 9.57
CA GLU A 125 5.46 16.20 9.67
C GLU A 125 4.80 16.51 8.31
N ASP A 126 5.44 16.09 7.22
CA ASP A 126 4.92 16.26 5.87
C ASP A 126 3.89 15.17 5.55
N LEU A 127 2.66 15.60 5.21
CA LEU A 127 1.53 14.71 5.01
C LEU A 127 1.69 13.83 3.76
N GLU A 128 2.35 14.31 2.72
CA GLU A 128 2.57 13.55 1.48
C GLU A 128 3.53 12.39 1.74
N ASN A 129 4.64 12.66 2.42
CA ASN A 129 5.56 11.61 2.85
C ASN A 129 4.89 10.62 3.81
N GLN A 130 4.04 11.09 4.73
CA GLN A 130 3.27 10.21 5.61
C GLN A 130 2.35 9.27 4.80
N ARG A 131 1.70 9.76 3.74
CA ARG A 131 0.86 8.97 2.84
C ARG A 131 1.67 7.93 2.06
N ASP A 132 2.88 8.25 1.64
CA ASP A 132 3.78 7.29 0.97
C ASP A 132 4.14 6.13 1.90
N TYR A 133 4.51 6.40 3.16
CA TYR A 133 4.73 5.35 4.15
C TYR A 133 3.46 4.58 4.48
N PHE A 134 2.30 5.25 4.45
CA PHE A 134 1.01 4.63 4.71
C PHE A 134 0.61 3.62 3.62
N VAL A 135 1.04 3.81 2.37
CA VAL A 135 0.89 2.80 1.29
C VAL A 135 1.57 1.50 1.70
N VAL A 136 2.86 1.56 2.06
CA VAL A 136 3.66 0.37 2.43
C VAL A 136 3.16 -0.26 3.72
N LEU A 137 2.73 0.56 4.69
CA LEU A 137 2.09 0.07 5.91
C LEU A 137 0.87 -0.78 5.59
N ASN A 138 0.00 -0.31 4.71
CA ASN A 138 -1.25 -0.99 4.38
C ASN A 138 -1.05 -2.31 3.64
N GLU A 139 -0.01 -2.44 2.81
CA GLU A 139 0.35 -3.72 2.19
C GLU A 139 0.60 -4.81 3.24
N ASN A 140 1.14 -4.44 4.40
CA ASN A 140 1.41 -5.36 5.50
C ASN A 140 0.22 -5.51 6.46
N MET A 141 -0.42 -4.41 6.84
CA MET A 141 -1.55 -4.41 7.77
C MET A 141 -2.76 -5.19 7.24
N VAL A 142 -3.03 -5.09 5.93
CA VAL A 142 -4.10 -5.87 5.27
C VAL A 142 -3.81 -7.36 5.38
N VAL A 143 -2.58 -7.80 5.10
CA VAL A 143 -2.18 -9.22 5.21
C VAL A 143 -2.35 -9.72 6.65
N ILE A 144 -1.94 -8.93 7.65
CA ILE A 144 -2.13 -9.28 9.05
C ILE A 144 -3.63 -9.39 9.38
N ALA A 145 -4.42 -8.37 9.02
CA ALA A 145 -5.84 -8.31 9.34
C ALA A 145 -6.65 -9.46 8.72
N MET A 146 -6.30 -9.88 7.50
CA MET A 146 -6.94 -11.02 6.82
C MET A 146 -6.70 -12.38 7.51
N ASN A 147 -5.74 -12.46 8.43
CA ASN A 147 -5.38 -13.67 9.15
C ASN A 147 -5.65 -13.59 10.66
N VAL A 148 -6.26 -12.51 11.14
CA VAL A 148 -6.69 -12.34 12.54
C VAL A 148 -8.19 -12.57 12.65
N GLU A 149 -8.60 -13.50 13.50
CA GLU A 149 -10.00 -13.83 13.73
C GLU A 149 -10.68 -12.83 14.69
N GLY A 150 -11.99 -12.64 14.50
CA GLY A 150 -12.82 -11.87 15.44
C GLY A 150 -12.66 -10.35 15.42
N ALA A 151 -12.08 -9.78 14.37
CA ALA A 151 -12.11 -8.36 14.07
C ALA A 151 -13.16 -8.10 12.99
N SER A 152 -14.45 -8.13 13.32
CA SER A 152 -15.54 -8.10 12.34
C SER A 152 -16.45 -6.87 12.53
N PRO A 153 -17.02 -6.35 11.43
CA PRO A 153 -16.56 -6.47 10.04
C PRO A 153 -15.45 -5.47 9.73
N ILE A 154 -14.44 -5.89 8.97
CA ILE A 154 -13.40 -5.01 8.42
C ILE A 154 -13.48 -5.07 6.89
N TYR A 155 -13.44 -3.93 6.25
CA TYR A 155 -13.42 -3.81 4.79
C TYR A 155 -12.01 -3.45 4.32
N VAL A 156 -11.48 -4.20 3.36
CA VAL A 156 -10.33 -3.79 2.58
C VAL A 156 -10.84 -2.92 1.44
N GLN A 157 -10.42 -1.68 1.42
CA GLN A 157 -10.79 -0.71 0.39
C GLN A 157 -9.56 -0.39 -0.47
N LYS A 158 -9.76 -0.04 -1.75
CA LYS A 158 -8.68 0.27 -2.70
C LYS A 158 -9.04 1.49 -3.54
N CYS A 159 -8.12 2.44 -3.65
CA CYS A 159 -8.18 3.51 -4.65
C CYS A 159 -7.19 3.17 -5.78
N PRO A 160 -7.65 3.04 -7.04
CA PRO A 160 -6.77 2.69 -8.16
C PRO A 160 -5.80 3.83 -8.54
N MET A 161 -6.13 5.07 -8.21
CA MET A 161 -5.33 6.26 -8.56
C MET A 161 -4.23 6.56 -7.53
N ALA A 162 -4.32 6.04 -6.31
CA ALA A 162 -3.31 6.24 -5.29
C ALA A 162 -1.97 5.61 -5.70
N ASN A 163 -0.87 6.04 -5.05
CA ASN A 163 0.47 5.53 -5.30
C ASN A 163 0.86 5.64 -6.80
N ASN A 164 0.73 6.83 -7.38
CA ASN A 164 1.06 7.11 -8.78
C ASN A 164 0.35 6.16 -9.77
N ASN A 165 -0.95 5.95 -9.58
CA ASN A 165 -1.82 5.07 -10.39
C ASN A 165 -1.45 3.57 -10.32
N LYS A 166 -0.66 3.15 -9.33
CA LYS A 166 -0.42 1.73 -9.03
C LYS A 166 -1.55 1.13 -8.18
N GLY A 167 -2.31 2.02 -7.55
CA GLY A 167 -3.34 1.68 -6.58
C GLY A 167 -2.76 1.53 -5.17
N ALA A 168 -3.59 1.82 -4.16
CA ALA A 168 -3.26 1.58 -2.76
C ALA A 168 -4.49 1.13 -1.99
N VAL A 169 -4.27 0.30 -0.98
CA VAL A 169 -5.30 -0.30 -0.14
C VAL A 169 -5.31 0.32 1.26
N TRP A 170 -6.42 0.18 1.98
CA TRP A 170 -6.51 0.50 3.41
C TRP A 170 -7.61 -0.33 4.08
N LEU A 171 -7.58 -0.37 5.41
CA LEU A 171 -8.62 -1.01 6.21
C LEU A 171 -9.65 0.02 6.70
N SER A 172 -10.92 -0.37 6.70
CA SER A 172 -12.04 0.43 7.21
C SER A 172 -13.07 -0.45 7.92
N ILE A 173 -13.78 0.09 8.89
CA ILE A 173 -14.98 -0.54 9.48
C ILE A 173 -16.26 -0.08 8.80
N GLU A 174 -16.18 0.89 7.90
CA GLU A 174 -17.30 1.43 7.13
C GLU A 174 -17.20 0.96 5.68
N LYS A 175 -18.34 0.63 5.06
CA LYS A 175 -18.41 0.34 3.62
C LYS A 175 -18.20 1.59 2.78
N ASP A 176 -18.63 2.73 3.31
CA ASP A 176 -18.50 4.02 2.64
C ASP A 176 -17.02 4.36 2.45
N ILE A 177 -16.70 4.78 1.23
CA ILE A 177 -15.34 5.13 0.87
C ILE A 177 -14.99 6.50 1.45
N LYS A 178 -13.97 6.52 2.31
CA LYS A 178 -13.30 7.72 2.80
C LYS A 178 -11.81 7.58 2.55
N ASN A 179 -11.36 8.14 1.44
CA ASN A 179 -10.01 7.93 0.92
C ASN A 179 -8.95 8.67 1.75
N PRO A 180 -8.02 7.95 2.42
CA PRO A 180 -6.98 8.56 3.24
C PRO A 180 -5.81 9.14 2.43
N TYR A 181 -5.67 8.76 1.15
CA TYR A 181 -4.54 9.16 0.32
C TYR A 181 -4.72 10.54 -0.31
N TYR A 182 -5.96 11.01 -0.49
CA TYR A 182 -6.26 12.27 -1.13
C TYR A 182 -7.10 13.22 -0.27
N GLY A 183 -7.70 12.71 0.82
CA GLY A 183 -8.62 13.52 1.65
C GLY A 183 -9.74 14.13 0.81
N ASP A 184 -10.05 15.39 1.04
CA ASP A 184 -11.18 16.09 0.37
C ASP A 184 -11.05 16.16 -1.14
N ALA A 185 -9.82 16.09 -1.70
CA ALA A 185 -9.61 16.19 -3.14
C ALA A 185 -10.25 15.01 -3.91
N MET A 186 -10.26 13.81 -3.31
CA MET A 186 -10.85 12.60 -3.91
C MET A 186 -11.44 11.68 -2.83
N LEU A 187 -12.26 12.24 -1.93
CA LEU A 187 -12.77 11.55 -0.73
C LEU A 187 -13.43 10.21 -1.04
N THR A 188 -14.19 10.11 -2.13
CA THR A 188 -14.97 8.93 -2.50
C THR A 188 -14.29 8.05 -3.57
N CYS A 189 -13.03 8.36 -3.93
CA CYS A 189 -12.31 7.54 -4.90
C CYS A 189 -11.89 6.20 -4.28
N GLY A 190 -12.44 5.13 -4.80
CA GLY A 190 -12.13 3.76 -4.39
C GLY A 190 -13.34 2.83 -4.37
N SER A 191 -13.10 1.60 -3.97
CA SER A 191 -14.13 0.57 -3.79
C SER A 191 -13.72 -0.41 -2.70
N VAL A 192 -14.70 -1.10 -2.12
CA VAL A 192 -14.46 -2.27 -1.27
C VAL A 192 -14.03 -3.42 -2.16
N ILE A 193 -12.91 -4.04 -1.87
CA ILE A 193 -12.37 -5.19 -2.61
C ILE A 193 -12.47 -6.50 -1.83
N GLU A 194 -12.57 -6.44 -0.49
CA GLU A 194 -12.67 -7.63 0.38
C GLU A 194 -13.42 -7.26 1.67
N GLU A 195 -14.15 -8.22 2.25
CA GLU A 195 -14.79 -8.12 3.57
C GLU A 195 -14.22 -9.22 4.47
N ILE A 196 -13.51 -8.82 5.53
CA ILE A 196 -12.96 -9.72 6.55
C ILE A 196 -14.05 -9.96 7.60
N LYS A 197 -14.39 -11.22 7.83
CA LYS A 197 -15.45 -11.69 8.75
C LYS A 197 -14.86 -12.39 9.98
#